data_840109df453af030d6b59b95afe74ff3
#
_entry.id   840109df453af030d6b59b95afe74ff3
#
_cell.length_a   1.000
_cell.length_b   1.000
_cell.length_c   1.000
_cell.angle_alpha   90.00
_cell.angle_beta   90.00
_cell.angle_gamma   90.00
#
_symmetry.space_group_name_H-M   'P 1'
#
loop_
_entity.id
_entity.type
_entity.pdbx_description
1 polymer ?
#
loop_
_entity_poly.entity_id
_entity_poly.type
_entity_poly.pdbx_seq_one_letter_code
_entity_poly.pdbx_strand_id
1 'polypeptide(L)'
;MEIELSVIIPAYNIEPHILQRCVDSMQFISELMPYEIWIVDDGSREDYIAQWVEGLQQAHIHAIRQSNMGPGGARNTGIEHAQGRYLTFVDADDYLLYGTYYTILKHLLEKQPDILCHGSMVRYEGPAVKFMMERDICPSCCSYIIRRETLGTLRFTPHIYHEDEQFCTLLHLRRAHLLTVPENGYFYRYRPESITHNPELIHKRFLDFLTVLQNLQQTPIAPTYRPALERRLDIMAMCYLVTLMRDTNGRKQTLDSLRSLRTINLYPLPRKWHGIRYFLLRIATIHPWLVVCITPLAKQLILIHNSEDRSRSFIAHIDKWK
;
A
#
# COMPACT_ATOMS: atom_id res chain seq x y z
N MET A 1 27.77 4.17 15.06
CA MET A 1 27.60 3.50 13.75
C MET A 1 26.49 4.22 13.01
N GLU A 2 26.65 4.41 11.72
CA GLU A 2 25.59 4.99 10.88
C GLU A 2 24.43 4.00 10.76
N ILE A 3 23.19 4.47 10.90
CA ILE A 3 22.00 3.62 10.78
C ILE A 3 21.76 3.30 9.31
N GLU A 4 21.67 2.01 8.99
CA GLU A 4 21.46 1.56 7.61
C GLU A 4 19.97 1.44 7.27
N LEU A 5 19.12 0.97 8.22
CA LEU A 5 17.69 0.77 8.00
C LEU A 5 16.86 1.39 9.12
N SER A 6 15.88 2.23 8.78
CA SER A 6 14.81 2.66 9.69
C SER A 6 13.52 1.92 9.36
N VAL A 7 12.94 1.25 10.35
CA VAL A 7 11.63 0.63 10.27
C VAL A 7 10.61 1.55 10.93
N ILE A 8 9.57 1.93 10.21
CA ILE A 8 8.53 2.84 10.67
C ILE A 8 7.23 2.07 10.89
N ILE A 9 6.69 2.14 12.11
CA ILE A 9 5.51 1.42 12.56
C ILE A 9 4.42 2.42 12.97
N PRO A 10 3.41 2.69 12.13
CA PRO A 10 2.23 3.43 12.55
C PRO A 10 1.40 2.58 13.52
N ALA A 11 1.04 3.11 14.68
CA ALA A 11 0.29 2.42 15.72
C ALA A 11 -0.93 3.24 16.16
N TYR A 12 -2.11 2.61 16.24
CA TYR A 12 -3.33 3.23 16.74
C TYR A 12 -4.22 2.20 17.42
N ASN A 13 -4.49 2.37 18.70
CA ASN A 13 -5.30 1.46 19.52
C ASN A 13 -4.90 -0.02 19.34
N ILE A 14 -3.61 -0.29 19.25
CA ILE A 14 -3.07 -1.65 19.10
C ILE A 14 -2.91 -2.31 20.47
N GLU A 15 -3.14 -3.60 20.57
CA GLU A 15 -2.92 -4.34 21.81
C GLU A 15 -1.42 -4.58 22.04
N PRO A 16 -0.92 -4.46 23.30
CA PRO A 16 0.50 -4.56 23.61
C PRO A 16 1.17 -5.84 23.11
N HIS A 17 0.51 -7.00 23.25
CA HIS A 17 1.06 -8.26 22.84
C HIS A 17 1.18 -8.41 21.31
N ILE A 18 0.34 -7.69 20.55
CA ILE A 18 0.40 -7.66 19.08
C ILE A 18 1.58 -6.81 18.63
N LEU A 19 1.73 -5.61 19.22
CA LEU A 19 2.85 -4.72 18.94
C LEU A 19 4.19 -5.38 19.33
N GLN A 20 4.25 -6.07 20.49
CA GLN A 20 5.43 -6.83 20.91
C GLN A 20 5.85 -7.85 19.84
N ARG A 21 4.89 -8.63 19.32
CA ARG A 21 5.17 -9.62 18.29
C ARG A 21 5.67 -8.98 16.98
N CYS A 22 5.12 -7.82 16.62
CA CYS A 22 5.58 -7.05 15.47
C CYS A 22 7.06 -6.69 15.65
N VAL A 23 7.42 -6.05 16.76
CA VAL A 23 8.79 -5.60 17.08
C VAL A 23 9.75 -6.79 17.22
N ASP A 24 9.36 -7.86 17.91
CA ASP A 24 10.21 -9.05 18.08
C ASP A 24 10.57 -9.71 16.74
N SER A 25 9.68 -9.63 15.77
CA SER A 25 9.92 -10.19 14.44
C SER A 25 11.04 -9.51 13.65
N MET A 26 11.54 -8.37 14.13
CA MET A 26 12.57 -7.55 13.45
C MET A 26 13.96 -7.68 14.07
N GLN A 27 14.11 -8.34 15.22
CA GLN A 27 15.37 -8.42 15.97
C GLN A 27 16.53 -8.99 15.13
N PHE A 28 16.23 -9.89 14.20
CA PHE A 28 17.23 -10.49 13.31
C PHE A 28 17.92 -9.50 12.37
N ILE A 29 17.35 -8.29 12.17
CA ILE A 29 17.96 -7.26 11.30
C ILE A 29 19.36 -6.90 11.82
N SER A 30 19.55 -6.92 13.13
CA SER A 30 20.84 -6.67 13.77
C SER A 30 21.96 -7.62 13.35
N GLU A 31 21.62 -8.80 12.84
CA GLU A 31 22.59 -9.76 12.31
C GLU A 31 23.23 -9.29 10.99
N LEU A 32 22.57 -8.38 10.27
CA LEU A 32 22.99 -7.92 8.95
C LEU A 32 23.46 -6.46 8.93
N MET A 33 22.78 -5.59 9.69
CA MET A 33 23.03 -4.14 9.62
C MET A 33 22.57 -3.40 10.87
N PRO A 34 23.15 -2.21 11.16
CA PRO A 34 22.59 -1.28 12.14
C PRO A 34 21.21 -0.80 11.70
N TYR A 35 20.23 -0.87 12.62
CA TYR A 35 18.85 -0.45 12.34
C TYR A 35 18.24 0.27 13.52
N GLU A 36 17.15 0.96 13.26
CA GLU A 36 16.29 1.58 14.27
C GLU A 36 14.81 1.29 13.96
N ILE A 37 13.97 1.37 14.97
CA ILE A 37 12.52 1.24 14.88
C ILE A 37 11.89 2.52 15.43
N TRP A 38 11.02 3.14 14.62
CA TRP A 38 10.19 4.27 15.02
C TRP A 38 8.73 3.85 15.11
N ILE A 39 8.21 3.76 16.33
CA ILE A 39 6.80 3.47 16.60
C ILE A 39 6.09 4.82 16.77
N VAL A 40 5.16 5.12 15.88
CA VAL A 40 4.40 6.36 15.90
C VAL A 40 2.99 6.08 16.38
N ASP A 41 2.71 6.44 17.63
CA ASP A 41 1.36 6.39 18.21
C ASP A 41 0.51 7.53 17.67
N ASP A 42 -0.43 7.19 16.80
CA ASP A 42 -1.32 8.13 16.11
C ASP A 42 -2.54 8.53 16.97
N GLY A 43 -2.30 8.85 18.24
CA GLY A 43 -3.31 9.33 19.17
C GLY A 43 -4.19 8.21 19.73
N SER A 44 -3.62 7.08 20.12
CA SER A 44 -4.34 6.00 20.80
C SER A 44 -5.05 6.49 22.06
N ARG A 45 -6.11 5.80 22.47
CA ARG A 45 -6.88 6.16 23.68
C ARG A 45 -6.03 6.06 24.93
N GLU A 46 -5.21 5.02 25.01
CA GLU A 46 -4.30 4.76 26.13
C GLU A 46 -2.86 5.10 25.74
N ASP A 47 -2.12 5.73 26.65
CA ASP A 47 -0.73 6.14 26.47
C ASP A 47 0.22 5.11 27.07
N TYR A 48 0.22 3.90 26.52
CA TYR A 48 1.12 2.85 27.03
C TYR A 48 2.37 2.65 26.17
N ILE A 49 2.34 3.07 24.89
CA ILE A 49 3.41 2.75 23.92
C ILE A 49 4.74 3.37 24.35
N ALA A 50 4.75 4.63 24.79
CA ALA A 50 5.97 5.28 25.26
C ALA A 50 6.56 4.55 26.49
N GLN A 51 5.74 4.26 27.50
CA GLN A 51 6.18 3.54 28.70
C GLN A 51 6.66 2.11 28.37
N TRP A 52 5.98 1.44 27.44
CA TRP A 52 6.39 0.11 26.99
C TRP A 52 7.76 0.16 26.29
N VAL A 53 8.01 1.13 25.40
CA VAL A 53 9.31 1.29 24.73
C VAL A 53 10.42 1.60 25.72
N GLU A 54 10.18 2.49 26.70
CA GLU A 54 11.14 2.76 27.79
C GLU A 54 11.48 1.48 28.57
N GLY A 55 10.47 0.65 28.86
CA GLY A 55 10.64 -0.63 29.54
C GLY A 55 11.48 -1.65 28.79
N LEU A 56 11.57 -1.58 27.45
CA LEU A 56 12.40 -2.47 26.65
C LEU A 56 13.90 -2.23 26.84
N GLN A 57 14.31 -1.03 27.27
CA GLN A 57 15.73 -0.62 27.42
C GLN A 57 16.58 -0.88 26.16
N GLN A 58 15.98 -0.74 24.98
CA GLN A 58 16.64 -0.95 23.67
C GLN A 58 16.82 0.39 22.97
N ALA A 59 18.05 0.90 22.94
CA ALA A 59 18.38 2.24 22.44
C ALA A 59 18.05 2.49 20.94
N HIS A 60 17.78 1.44 20.17
CA HIS A 60 17.40 1.53 18.76
C HIS A 60 15.88 1.50 18.53
N ILE A 61 15.06 1.43 19.59
CA ILE A 61 13.60 1.47 19.49
C ILE A 61 13.11 2.78 20.10
N HIS A 62 12.36 3.53 19.31
CA HIS A 62 11.87 4.86 19.66
C HIS A 62 10.35 4.92 19.57
N ALA A 63 9.71 5.71 20.41
CA ALA A 63 8.29 6.00 20.37
C ALA A 63 8.04 7.51 20.24
N ILE A 64 7.07 7.87 19.40
CA ILE A 64 6.56 9.23 19.27
C ILE A 64 5.04 9.16 19.32
N ARG A 65 4.41 10.07 20.07
CA ARG A 65 2.97 10.24 20.08
C ARG A 65 2.57 11.52 19.37
N GLN A 66 1.52 11.44 18.58
CA GLN A 66 0.93 12.58 17.87
C GLN A 66 -0.61 12.60 17.98
N SER A 67 -1.24 13.70 17.60
CA SER A 67 -2.68 13.71 17.34
C SER A 67 -3.00 12.86 16.11
N ASN A 68 -4.17 12.20 16.12
CA ASN A 68 -4.53 11.28 15.02
C ASN A 68 -4.56 11.99 13.66
N MET A 69 -3.71 11.53 12.76
CA MET A 69 -3.58 12.01 11.37
C MET A 69 -3.78 10.86 10.35
N GLY A 70 -4.19 9.70 10.83
CA GLY A 70 -4.29 8.49 10.03
C GLY A 70 -2.93 7.82 9.75
N PRO A 71 -2.94 6.61 9.17
CA PRO A 71 -1.71 5.82 8.97
C PRO A 71 -0.68 6.57 8.12
N GLY A 72 -1.12 7.31 7.10
CA GLY A 72 -0.23 8.14 6.28
C GLY A 72 0.47 9.24 7.07
N GLY A 73 -0.27 9.94 7.96
CA GLY A 73 0.29 10.96 8.85
C GLY A 73 1.32 10.38 9.81
N ALA A 74 1.03 9.23 10.42
CA ALA A 74 1.95 8.55 11.32
C ALA A 74 3.24 8.11 10.59
N ARG A 75 3.12 7.56 9.37
CA ARG A 75 4.30 7.21 8.56
C ARG A 75 5.14 8.44 8.22
N ASN A 76 4.51 9.60 7.93
CA ASN A 76 5.24 10.85 7.69
C ASN A 76 6.07 11.29 8.90
N THR A 77 5.50 11.26 10.09
CA THR A 77 6.24 11.56 11.32
C THR A 77 7.42 10.61 11.53
N GLY A 78 7.23 9.32 11.26
CA GLY A 78 8.33 8.35 11.25
C GLY A 78 9.43 8.69 10.23
N ILE A 79 9.06 9.09 9.00
CA ILE A 79 10.03 9.53 7.97
C ILE A 79 10.84 10.74 8.42
N GLU A 80 10.23 11.68 9.14
CA GLU A 80 10.91 12.90 9.62
C GLU A 80 11.98 12.61 10.67
N HIS A 81 11.79 11.59 11.49
CA HIS A 81 12.72 11.21 12.56
C HIS A 81 13.74 10.15 12.13
N ALA A 82 13.44 9.41 11.08
CA ALA A 82 14.27 8.32 10.57
C ALA A 82 15.66 8.80 10.12
N GLN A 83 16.71 8.11 10.59
CA GLN A 83 18.12 8.42 10.28
C GLN A 83 18.73 7.41 9.31
N GLY A 84 18.11 6.25 9.11
CA GLY A 84 18.59 5.19 8.26
C GLY A 84 18.78 5.60 6.80
N ARG A 85 19.77 5.01 6.16
CA ARG A 85 20.00 5.16 4.73
C ARG A 85 18.80 4.65 3.91
N TYR A 86 18.15 3.61 4.40
CA TYR A 86 16.93 3.03 3.85
C TYR A 86 15.78 3.14 4.85
N LEU A 87 14.55 3.20 4.32
CA LEU A 87 13.31 3.21 5.08
C LEU A 87 12.43 2.05 4.64
N THR A 88 11.73 1.44 5.59
CA THR A 88 10.65 0.47 5.33
C THR A 88 9.50 0.71 6.29
N PHE A 89 8.31 0.26 5.92
CA PHE A 89 7.10 0.40 6.73
C PHE A 89 6.58 -0.97 7.13
N VAL A 90 6.13 -1.08 8.38
CA VAL A 90 5.49 -2.30 8.90
C VAL A 90 4.28 -1.88 9.71
N ASP A 91 3.10 -2.42 9.40
CA ASP A 91 1.90 -2.14 10.18
C ASP A 91 1.98 -2.84 11.55
N ALA A 92 1.52 -2.17 12.61
CA ALA A 92 1.72 -2.61 13.99
C ALA A 92 1.07 -3.96 14.33
N ASP A 93 0.14 -4.43 13.51
CA ASP A 93 -0.54 -5.72 13.66
C ASP A 93 0.07 -6.86 12.83
N ASP A 94 1.05 -6.55 11.99
CA ASP A 94 1.73 -7.47 11.09
C ASP A 94 3.12 -7.87 11.63
N TYR A 95 3.85 -8.71 10.90
CA TYR A 95 5.21 -9.09 11.28
C TYR A 95 6.05 -9.59 10.09
N LEU A 96 7.38 -9.58 10.27
CA LEU A 96 8.33 -10.04 9.27
C LEU A 96 8.63 -11.54 9.44
N LEU A 97 8.75 -12.24 8.31
CA LEU A 97 9.14 -13.66 8.27
C LEU A 97 10.67 -13.76 8.17
N TYR A 98 11.34 -14.15 9.25
CA TYR A 98 12.79 -14.16 9.42
C TYR A 98 13.56 -14.63 8.17
N GLY A 99 13.46 -15.89 7.77
CA GLY A 99 14.30 -16.45 6.71
C GLY A 99 14.13 -15.77 5.35
N THR A 100 12.89 -15.41 5.02
CA THR A 100 12.58 -14.76 3.75
C THR A 100 13.00 -13.29 3.76
N TYR A 101 12.68 -12.56 4.84
CA TYR A 101 13.05 -11.14 4.91
C TYR A 101 14.58 -10.96 5.05
N TYR A 102 15.26 -11.87 5.71
CA TYR A 102 16.71 -11.94 5.74
C TYR A 102 17.33 -12.03 4.32
N THR A 103 16.72 -12.85 3.44
CA THR A 103 17.14 -12.95 2.04
C THR A 103 16.88 -11.64 1.28
N ILE A 104 15.75 -10.96 1.53
CA ILE A 104 15.42 -9.65 0.95
C ILE A 104 16.48 -8.61 1.34
N LEU A 105 16.88 -8.57 2.62
CA LEU A 105 17.91 -7.66 3.11
C LEU A 105 19.29 -7.96 2.50
N LYS A 106 19.61 -9.22 2.22
CA LYS A 106 20.84 -9.56 1.46
C LYS A 106 20.81 -8.98 0.04
N HIS A 107 19.68 -9.09 -0.66
CA HIS A 107 19.54 -8.44 -1.97
C HIS A 107 19.70 -6.91 -1.87
N LEU A 108 19.17 -6.28 -0.81
CA LEU A 108 19.36 -4.86 -0.54
C LEU A 108 20.85 -4.50 -0.43
N LEU A 109 21.60 -5.24 0.40
CA LEU A 109 23.02 -4.99 0.64
C LEU A 109 23.89 -5.22 -0.60
N GLU A 110 23.59 -6.25 -1.38
CA GLU A 110 24.34 -6.59 -2.59
C GLU A 110 24.09 -5.61 -3.72
N LYS A 111 22.82 -5.22 -3.96
CA LYS A 111 22.42 -4.44 -5.12
C LYS A 111 22.30 -2.95 -4.86
N GLN A 112 22.08 -2.56 -3.64
CA GLN A 112 21.92 -1.17 -3.19
C GLN A 112 20.98 -0.33 -4.08
N PRO A 113 19.77 -0.84 -4.44
CA PRO A 113 18.83 -0.12 -5.31
C PRO A 113 18.32 1.14 -4.62
N ASP A 114 17.72 2.04 -5.39
CA ASP A 114 16.99 3.17 -4.81
C ASP A 114 15.65 2.73 -4.21
N ILE A 115 15.04 1.72 -4.83
CA ILE A 115 13.78 1.10 -4.40
C ILE A 115 13.93 -0.41 -4.52
N LEU A 116 13.71 -1.16 -3.43
CA LEU A 116 13.51 -2.59 -3.47
C LEU A 116 12.03 -2.88 -3.19
N CYS A 117 11.37 -3.65 -4.07
CA CYS A 117 10.01 -4.14 -3.87
C CYS A 117 10.03 -5.66 -3.74
N HIS A 118 9.59 -6.18 -2.61
CA HIS A 118 9.51 -7.63 -2.36
C HIS A 118 8.08 -8.16 -2.56
N GLY A 119 7.97 -9.49 -2.72
CA GLY A 119 6.69 -10.15 -3.00
C GLY A 119 6.17 -9.88 -4.41
N SER A 120 7.01 -9.41 -5.32
CA SER A 120 6.65 -9.18 -6.71
C SER A 120 6.60 -10.51 -7.48
N MET A 121 5.61 -10.67 -8.37
CA MET A 121 5.53 -11.88 -9.22
C MET A 121 6.67 -12.01 -10.22
N VAL A 122 7.35 -10.92 -10.51
CA VAL A 122 8.44 -10.89 -11.49
C VAL A 122 9.68 -10.28 -10.88
N ARG A 123 10.83 -10.87 -11.21
CA ARG A 123 12.13 -10.25 -10.90
C ARG A 123 12.41 -9.20 -11.98
N TYR A 124 12.73 -8.00 -11.54
CA TYR A 124 13.05 -6.87 -12.41
C TYR A 124 14.16 -6.03 -11.79
N GLU A 125 15.05 -5.51 -12.61
CA GLU A 125 16.08 -4.55 -12.22
C GLU A 125 16.19 -3.48 -13.32
N GLY A 126 15.94 -2.22 -12.95
CA GLY A 126 15.98 -1.10 -13.90
C GLY A 126 15.17 0.11 -13.47
N PRO A 127 14.86 1.06 -14.39
CA PRO A 127 14.12 2.28 -14.04
C PRO A 127 12.70 1.97 -13.54
N ALA A 128 12.33 2.53 -12.38
CA ALA A 128 11.02 2.32 -11.74
C ALA A 128 9.84 2.72 -12.64
N VAL A 129 9.96 3.86 -13.35
CA VAL A 129 8.93 4.33 -14.27
C VAL A 129 8.71 3.36 -15.44
N LYS A 130 9.77 2.72 -15.97
CA LYS A 130 9.65 1.72 -17.02
C LYS A 130 8.88 0.50 -16.53
N PHE A 131 9.15 0.03 -15.31
CA PHE A 131 8.37 -1.05 -14.71
C PHE A 131 6.88 -0.71 -14.66
N MET A 132 6.50 0.49 -14.20
CA MET A 132 5.12 0.94 -14.13
C MET A 132 4.46 1.11 -15.50
N MET A 133 5.21 1.38 -16.58
CA MET A 133 4.69 1.41 -17.94
C MET A 133 4.31 0.03 -18.47
N GLU A 134 4.98 -1.03 -18.01
CA GLU A 134 4.85 -2.38 -18.54
C GLU A 134 4.08 -3.32 -17.58
N ARG A 135 4.11 -3.05 -16.28
CA ARG A 135 3.61 -3.92 -15.21
C ARG A 135 2.78 -3.15 -14.18
N ASP A 136 2.03 -3.90 -13.39
CA ASP A 136 1.34 -3.35 -12.24
C ASP A 136 2.28 -3.30 -11.05
N ILE A 137 2.23 -2.18 -10.31
CA ILE A 137 3.02 -1.99 -9.11
C ILE A 137 2.29 -2.54 -7.89
N CYS A 138 3.05 -2.95 -6.87
CA CYS A 138 2.47 -3.26 -5.56
C CYS A 138 1.93 -1.96 -4.95
N PRO A 139 0.64 -1.90 -4.54
CA PRO A 139 0.08 -0.70 -3.94
C PRO A 139 0.48 -0.52 -2.46
N SER A 140 0.86 -1.59 -1.76
CA SER A 140 1.19 -1.55 -0.33
C SER A 140 2.59 -1.03 -0.09
N CYS A 141 2.72 0.03 0.71
CA CYS A 141 4.01 0.60 1.09
C CYS A 141 4.86 -0.36 1.95
N CYS A 142 4.25 -1.34 2.62
CA CYS A 142 4.95 -2.35 3.41
C CYS A 142 5.76 -3.35 2.58
N SER A 143 5.56 -3.36 1.26
CA SER A 143 6.36 -4.19 0.33
C SER A 143 7.63 -3.50 -0.16
N TYR A 144 7.96 -2.33 0.35
CA TYR A 144 9.08 -1.54 -0.16
C TYR A 144 10.15 -1.28 0.90
N ILE A 145 11.41 -1.34 0.46
CA ILE A 145 12.56 -0.75 1.15
C ILE A 145 13.10 0.34 0.24
N ILE A 146 13.15 1.57 0.74
CA ILE A 146 13.34 2.77 -0.08
C ILE A 146 14.57 3.53 0.42
N ARG A 147 15.50 3.87 -0.47
CA ARG A 147 16.61 4.76 -0.14
C ARG A 147 16.05 6.12 0.28
N ARG A 148 16.41 6.60 1.49
CA ARG A 148 15.85 7.82 2.07
C ARG A 148 15.98 9.04 1.15
N GLU A 149 17.10 9.18 0.44
CA GLU A 149 17.30 10.26 -0.54
C GLU A 149 16.29 10.21 -1.70
N THR A 150 15.87 9.03 -2.11
CA THR A 150 14.87 8.84 -3.19
C THR A 150 13.51 9.41 -2.81
N LEU A 151 13.16 9.40 -1.53
CA LEU A 151 11.90 10.00 -1.06
C LEU A 151 11.89 11.51 -1.25
N GLY A 152 12.98 12.22 -0.96
CA GLY A 152 13.03 13.68 -0.97
C GLY A 152 11.82 14.28 -0.23
N THR A 153 10.99 15.04 -0.93
CA THR A 153 9.76 15.67 -0.38
C THR A 153 8.51 14.79 -0.47
N LEU A 154 8.60 13.56 -0.99
CA LEU A 154 7.43 12.66 -1.08
C LEU A 154 6.94 12.29 0.31
N ARG A 155 5.64 12.49 0.55
CA ARG A 155 4.95 12.16 1.79
C ARG A 155 3.62 11.51 1.47
N PHE A 156 3.10 10.75 2.42
CA PHE A 156 1.73 10.24 2.38
C PHE A 156 0.73 11.38 2.56
N THR A 157 -0.45 11.27 1.94
CA THR A 157 -1.55 12.18 2.23
C THR A 157 -2.20 11.78 3.56
N PRO A 158 -2.23 12.68 4.57
CA PRO A 158 -2.83 12.36 5.86
C PRO A 158 -4.36 12.26 5.78
N HIS A 159 -4.99 11.62 6.80
CA HIS A 159 -6.44 11.51 7.01
C HIS A 159 -7.25 10.79 5.91
N ILE A 160 -6.60 10.17 4.94
CA ILE A 160 -7.27 9.37 3.89
C ILE A 160 -6.86 7.91 3.97
N TYR A 161 -7.72 7.02 3.47
CA TYR A 161 -7.37 5.64 3.15
C TYR A 161 -6.84 5.55 1.71
N HIS A 162 -6.13 4.46 1.38
CA HIS A 162 -5.43 4.30 0.10
C HIS A 162 -4.30 5.32 -0.14
N GLU A 163 -3.78 5.91 0.93
CA GLU A 163 -2.63 6.80 0.91
C GLU A 163 -1.38 6.11 0.35
N ASP A 164 -1.27 4.80 0.55
CA ASP A 164 -0.21 3.94 0.02
C ASP A 164 -0.29 3.77 -1.50
N GLU A 165 -1.49 3.65 -2.09
CA GLU A 165 -1.70 3.64 -3.54
C GLU A 165 -1.13 4.93 -4.19
N GLN A 166 -1.40 6.08 -3.59
CA GLN A 166 -0.87 7.35 -4.06
C GLN A 166 0.64 7.41 -3.90
N PHE A 167 1.13 7.08 -2.70
CA PHE A 167 2.55 7.13 -2.36
C PHE A 167 3.38 6.22 -3.27
N CYS A 168 3.01 4.94 -3.41
CA CYS A 168 3.72 3.98 -4.25
C CYS A 168 3.69 4.39 -5.72
N THR A 169 2.58 4.95 -6.22
CA THR A 169 2.49 5.48 -7.58
C THR A 169 3.48 6.62 -7.79
N LEU A 170 3.51 7.60 -6.89
CA LEU A 170 4.42 8.76 -6.97
C LEU A 170 5.89 8.36 -6.77
N LEU A 171 6.16 7.34 -5.96
CA LEU A 171 7.48 6.77 -5.76
C LEU A 171 8.06 6.22 -7.09
N HIS A 172 7.25 5.48 -7.87
CA HIS A 172 7.67 4.93 -9.16
C HIS A 172 7.86 5.98 -10.25
N LEU A 173 7.24 7.16 -10.10
CA LEU A 173 7.43 8.28 -11.02
C LEU A 173 8.70 9.11 -10.71
N ARG A 174 9.49 8.69 -9.73
CA ARG A 174 10.79 9.30 -9.48
C ARG A 174 11.86 8.71 -10.39
N ARG A 175 12.94 9.46 -10.59
CA ARG A 175 14.12 8.94 -11.29
C ARG A 175 14.87 8.02 -10.34
N ALA A 176 14.45 6.75 -10.29
CA ALA A 176 14.94 5.77 -9.34
C ALA A 176 15.22 4.43 -10.01
N HIS A 177 16.23 3.72 -9.50
CA HIS A 177 16.54 2.33 -9.85
C HIS A 177 15.73 1.41 -8.95
N LEU A 178 14.88 0.60 -9.57
CA LEU A 178 14.01 -0.39 -8.92
C LEU A 178 14.60 -1.79 -9.03
N LEU A 179 14.64 -2.49 -7.92
CA LEU A 179 14.82 -3.94 -7.85
C LEU A 179 13.51 -4.57 -7.34
N THR A 180 12.91 -5.50 -8.09
CA THR A 180 11.82 -6.32 -7.58
C THR A 180 12.27 -7.75 -7.37
N VAL A 181 11.85 -8.35 -6.26
CA VAL A 181 12.18 -9.73 -5.88
C VAL A 181 10.91 -10.50 -5.51
N PRO A 182 10.82 -11.82 -5.85
CA PRO A 182 9.63 -12.61 -5.60
C PRO A 182 9.47 -13.04 -4.14
N GLU A 183 10.53 -12.96 -3.37
CA GLU A 183 10.53 -13.31 -1.95
C GLU A 183 9.54 -12.42 -1.20
N ASN A 184 8.54 -13.01 -0.52
CA ASN A 184 7.57 -12.31 0.32
C ASN A 184 7.88 -12.57 1.79
N GLY A 185 8.57 -11.63 2.41
CA GLY A 185 8.95 -11.69 3.83
C GLY A 185 7.97 -10.98 4.77
N TYR A 186 6.84 -10.51 4.30
CA TYR A 186 5.85 -9.80 5.07
C TYR A 186 4.62 -10.67 5.34
N PHE A 187 4.20 -10.78 6.59
CA PHE A 187 3.00 -11.50 6.98
C PHE A 187 1.90 -10.53 7.38
N TYR A 188 0.86 -10.47 6.57
CA TYR A 188 -0.37 -9.73 6.84
C TYR A 188 -1.29 -10.53 7.77
N ARG A 189 -1.63 -9.96 8.93
CA ARG A 189 -2.58 -10.56 9.88
C ARG A 189 -4.00 -10.13 9.54
N TYR A 190 -4.84 -11.10 9.25
CA TYR A 190 -6.27 -10.83 9.08
C TYR A 190 -6.90 -10.43 10.42
N ARG A 191 -7.57 -9.28 10.46
CA ARG A 191 -8.43 -8.83 11.56
C ARG A 191 -9.75 -8.29 10.99
N PRO A 192 -10.92 -8.71 11.55
CA PRO A 192 -12.24 -8.22 11.09
C PRO A 192 -12.38 -6.70 11.24
N GLU A 193 -11.77 -6.12 12.28
CA GLU A 193 -11.83 -4.69 12.62
C GLU A 193 -10.84 -3.83 11.85
N SER A 194 -9.98 -4.43 11.02
CA SER A 194 -9.02 -3.67 10.22
C SER A 194 -9.71 -2.71 9.26
N ILE A 195 -9.05 -1.62 8.91
CA ILE A 195 -9.56 -0.62 7.94
C ILE A 195 -10.06 -1.30 6.66
N THR A 196 -9.36 -2.34 6.20
CA THR A 196 -9.69 -3.06 4.96
C THR A 196 -10.97 -3.89 5.07
N HIS A 197 -11.26 -4.45 6.24
CA HIS A 197 -12.37 -5.40 6.43
C HIS A 197 -13.59 -4.82 7.14
N ASN A 198 -13.46 -3.64 7.77
CA ASN A 198 -14.57 -3.00 8.46
C ASN A 198 -15.61 -2.48 7.45
N PRO A 199 -16.86 -3.03 7.44
CA PRO A 199 -17.91 -2.63 6.52
C PRO A 199 -18.39 -1.17 6.74
N GLU A 200 -18.25 -0.63 7.95
CA GLU A 200 -18.64 0.76 8.25
C GLU A 200 -17.75 1.79 7.53
N LEU A 201 -16.52 1.40 7.19
CA LEU A 201 -15.55 2.25 6.50
C LEU A 201 -15.64 2.20 4.98
N ILE A 202 -16.49 1.33 4.40
CA ILE A 202 -16.60 1.14 2.94
C ILE A 202 -16.85 2.47 2.22
N HIS A 203 -17.82 3.27 2.70
CA HIS A 203 -18.15 4.54 2.05
C HIS A 203 -16.99 5.53 2.08
N LYS A 204 -16.33 5.70 3.24
CA LYS A 204 -15.14 6.54 3.37
C LYS A 204 -14.01 6.07 2.45
N ARG A 205 -13.75 4.76 2.40
CA ARG A 205 -12.72 4.19 1.51
C ARG A 205 -12.97 4.52 0.04
N PHE A 206 -14.24 4.48 -0.41
CA PHE A 206 -14.58 4.89 -1.78
C PHE A 206 -14.30 6.37 -2.05
N LEU A 207 -14.68 7.24 -1.13
CA LEU A 207 -14.44 8.68 -1.26
C LEU A 207 -12.93 8.98 -1.27
N ASP A 208 -12.19 8.38 -0.36
CA ASP A 208 -10.75 8.57 -0.24
C ASP A 208 -10.01 8.04 -1.49
N PHE A 209 -10.46 6.90 -2.06
CA PHE A 209 -9.89 6.40 -3.30
C PHE A 209 -10.11 7.35 -4.49
N LEU A 210 -11.29 7.97 -4.58
CA LEU A 210 -11.56 9.04 -5.57
C LEU A 210 -10.63 10.23 -5.36
N THR A 211 -10.40 10.63 -4.11
CA THR A 211 -9.45 11.69 -3.76
C THR A 211 -8.04 11.34 -4.22
N VAL A 212 -7.60 10.10 -4.02
CA VAL A 212 -6.30 9.61 -4.51
C VAL A 212 -6.21 9.72 -6.04
N LEU A 213 -7.24 9.29 -6.77
CA LEU A 213 -7.28 9.40 -8.24
C LEU A 213 -7.19 10.86 -8.70
N GLN A 214 -7.91 11.78 -8.06
CA GLN A 214 -7.86 13.21 -8.35
C GLN A 214 -6.49 13.82 -8.09
N ASN A 215 -5.90 13.52 -6.92
CA ASN A 215 -4.57 13.98 -6.55
C ASN A 215 -3.51 13.54 -7.57
N LEU A 216 -3.56 12.27 -7.98
CA LEU A 216 -2.64 11.72 -8.97
C LEU A 216 -2.80 12.40 -10.35
N GLN A 217 -4.03 12.66 -10.79
CA GLN A 217 -4.29 13.37 -12.05
C GLN A 217 -3.73 14.80 -12.06
N GLN A 218 -3.83 15.48 -10.92
CA GLN A 218 -3.39 16.87 -10.75
C GLN A 218 -1.89 17.00 -10.45
N THR A 219 -1.22 15.87 -10.15
CA THR A 219 0.21 15.89 -9.82
C THR A 219 1.04 16.37 -11.01
N PRO A 220 1.85 17.43 -10.84
CA PRO A 220 2.79 17.87 -11.85
C PRO A 220 3.88 16.80 -12.06
N ILE A 221 3.99 16.30 -13.28
CA ILE A 221 5.03 15.33 -13.66
C ILE A 221 5.64 15.68 -15.00
N ALA A 222 6.86 15.23 -15.24
CA ALA A 222 7.51 15.39 -16.54
C ALA A 222 6.67 14.72 -17.65
N PRO A 223 6.55 15.33 -18.84
CA PRO A 223 5.78 14.77 -19.95
C PRO A 223 6.14 13.33 -20.30
N THR A 224 7.42 12.97 -20.16
CA THR A 224 7.96 11.62 -20.40
C THR A 224 7.38 10.55 -19.47
N TYR A 225 6.88 10.93 -18.28
CA TYR A 225 6.29 10.02 -17.28
C TYR A 225 4.76 9.97 -17.36
N ARG A 226 4.14 10.88 -18.12
CA ARG A 226 2.68 10.94 -18.26
C ARG A 226 2.07 9.61 -18.72
N PRO A 227 2.62 8.88 -19.71
CA PRO A 227 2.05 7.60 -20.14
C PRO A 227 2.03 6.54 -19.02
N ALA A 228 3.05 6.52 -18.15
CA ALA A 228 3.10 5.61 -17.00
C ALA A 228 1.99 5.93 -15.98
N LEU A 229 1.83 7.21 -15.63
CA LEU A 229 0.75 7.65 -14.73
C LEU A 229 -0.63 7.37 -15.31
N GLU A 230 -0.87 7.65 -16.59
CA GLU A 230 -2.15 7.36 -17.25
C GLU A 230 -2.48 5.87 -17.23
N ARG A 231 -1.50 5.00 -17.53
CA ARG A 231 -1.69 3.56 -17.41
C ARG A 231 -2.09 3.17 -15.98
N ARG A 232 -1.39 3.72 -14.98
CA ARG A 232 -1.69 3.44 -13.56
C ARG A 232 -3.10 3.90 -13.18
N LEU A 233 -3.52 5.09 -13.58
CA LEU A 233 -4.87 5.62 -13.34
C LEU A 233 -5.95 4.75 -13.99
N ASP A 234 -5.71 4.25 -15.21
CA ASP A 234 -6.64 3.33 -15.89
C ASP A 234 -6.82 2.02 -15.11
N ILE A 235 -5.73 1.45 -14.59
CA ILE A 235 -5.76 0.23 -13.75
C ILE A 235 -6.45 0.52 -12.40
N MET A 236 -6.13 1.64 -11.75
CA MET A 236 -6.78 2.03 -10.50
C MET A 236 -8.28 2.25 -10.69
N ALA A 237 -8.70 2.89 -11.77
CA ALA A 237 -10.13 3.05 -12.09
C ALA A 237 -10.83 1.70 -12.31
N MET A 238 -10.14 0.75 -12.95
CA MET A 238 -10.61 -0.64 -13.07
C MET A 238 -10.80 -1.29 -11.69
N CYS A 239 -9.79 -1.20 -10.81
CA CYS A 239 -9.86 -1.73 -9.45
C CYS A 239 -10.99 -1.09 -8.64
N TYR A 240 -11.18 0.23 -8.76
CA TYR A 240 -12.29 0.95 -8.15
C TYR A 240 -13.64 0.40 -8.59
N LEU A 241 -13.85 0.19 -9.91
CA LEU A 241 -15.10 -0.37 -10.43
C LEU A 241 -15.37 -1.79 -9.92
N VAL A 242 -14.35 -2.64 -9.85
CA VAL A 242 -14.49 -4.00 -9.30
C VAL A 242 -14.88 -3.94 -7.83
N THR A 243 -14.20 -3.10 -7.04
CA THR A 243 -14.49 -2.92 -5.61
C THR A 243 -15.90 -2.34 -5.43
N LEU A 244 -16.29 -1.38 -6.25
CA LEU A 244 -17.64 -0.82 -6.27
C LEU A 244 -18.71 -1.91 -6.48
N MET A 245 -18.53 -2.77 -7.49
CA MET A 245 -19.45 -3.87 -7.76
C MET A 245 -19.50 -4.89 -6.62
N ARG A 246 -18.38 -5.12 -5.92
CA ARG A 246 -18.31 -6.04 -4.79
C ARG A 246 -19.03 -5.49 -3.54
N ASP A 247 -18.75 -4.24 -3.18
CA ASP A 247 -19.03 -3.71 -1.84
C ASP A 247 -20.28 -2.82 -1.78
N THR A 248 -20.84 -2.33 -2.90
CA THR A 248 -22.05 -1.51 -2.87
C THR A 248 -23.33 -2.33 -2.69
N ASN A 249 -24.24 -1.79 -1.89
CA ASN A 249 -25.54 -2.42 -1.59
C ASN A 249 -26.74 -1.71 -2.24
N GLY A 250 -26.54 -0.80 -3.19
CA GLY A 250 -27.65 -0.09 -3.78
C GLY A 250 -27.34 0.61 -5.11
N ARG A 251 -28.38 0.67 -5.96
CA ARG A 251 -28.33 1.31 -7.28
C ARG A 251 -27.88 2.76 -7.20
N LYS A 252 -28.39 3.52 -6.20
CA LYS A 252 -28.06 4.96 -6.05
C LYS A 252 -26.56 5.15 -5.81
N GLN A 253 -25.99 4.44 -4.82
CA GLN A 253 -24.57 4.54 -4.49
C GLN A 253 -23.69 4.18 -5.69
N THR A 254 -24.03 3.12 -6.44
CA THR A 254 -23.30 2.74 -7.66
C THR A 254 -23.32 3.88 -8.68
N LEU A 255 -24.49 4.44 -8.97
CA LEU A 255 -24.62 5.52 -9.95
C LEU A 255 -23.88 6.80 -9.53
N ASP A 256 -23.91 7.17 -8.25
CA ASP A 256 -23.21 8.34 -7.74
C ASP A 256 -21.68 8.17 -7.84
N SER A 257 -21.17 6.99 -7.51
CA SER A 257 -19.74 6.67 -7.68
C SER A 257 -19.28 6.69 -9.15
N LEU A 258 -20.13 6.19 -10.07
CA LEU A 258 -19.84 6.27 -11.51
C LEU A 258 -19.86 7.71 -12.04
N ARG A 259 -20.76 8.56 -11.52
CA ARG A 259 -20.76 9.99 -11.83
C ARG A 259 -19.47 10.65 -11.36
N SER A 260 -19.00 10.34 -10.16
CA SER A 260 -17.73 10.85 -9.63
C SER A 260 -16.53 10.45 -10.49
N LEU A 261 -16.44 9.18 -10.92
CA LEU A 261 -15.42 8.75 -11.90
C LEU A 261 -15.51 9.49 -13.23
N ARG A 262 -16.74 9.82 -13.67
CA ARG A 262 -16.98 10.55 -14.93
C ARG A 262 -16.48 11.99 -14.85
N THR A 263 -16.64 12.66 -13.71
CA THR A 263 -16.14 14.05 -13.51
C THR A 263 -14.62 14.15 -13.63
N ILE A 264 -13.91 13.07 -13.36
CA ILE A 264 -12.46 12.98 -13.49
C ILE A 264 -11.99 12.22 -14.75
N ASN A 265 -12.88 12.02 -15.73
CA ASN A 265 -12.60 11.38 -17.03
C ASN A 265 -12.02 9.94 -16.93
N LEU A 266 -12.28 9.23 -15.86
CA LEU A 266 -11.90 7.83 -15.67
C LEU A 266 -13.08 6.85 -15.88
N TYR A 267 -14.25 7.34 -16.26
CA TYR A 267 -15.40 6.53 -16.64
C TYR A 267 -16.14 7.12 -17.86
N PRO A 268 -16.52 6.30 -18.87
CA PRO A 268 -16.21 4.87 -19.03
C PRO A 268 -14.72 4.65 -19.17
N LEU A 269 -14.24 3.45 -18.76
CA LEU A 269 -12.80 3.14 -18.83
C LEU A 269 -12.22 3.47 -20.22
N PRO A 270 -11.05 4.11 -20.30
CA PRO A 270 -10.43 4.54 -21.55
C PRO A 270 -10.25 3.42 -22.57
N ARG A 271 -10.23 3.77 -23.88
CA ARG A 271 -10.02 2.80 -24.99
C ARG A 271 -8.54 2.45 -25.15
N LYS A 272 -7.93 1.89 -24.08
CA LYS A 272 -6.56 1.42 -24.10
C LYS A 272 -6.54 -0.09 -23.82
N TRP A 273 -5.50 -0.76 -24.26
CA TRP A 273 -5.32 -2.18 -23.98
C TRP A 273 -4.41 -2.34 -22.75
N HIS A 274 -4.98 -2.82 -21.65
CA HIS A 274 -4.27 -3.19 -20.45
C HIS A 274 -4.48 -4.68 -20.10
N GLY A 275 -4.76 -5.50 -21.10
CA GLY A 275 -5.03 -6.93 -20.97
C GLY A 275 -6.52 -7.29 -21.12
N ILE A 276 -6.80 -8.58 -21.25
CA ILE A 276 -8.14 -9.10 -21.55
C ILE A 276 -9.17 -8.74 -20.46
N ARG A 277 -8.78 -8.77 -19.19
CA ARG A 277 -9.67 -8.45 -18.07
C ARG A 277 -10.12 -7.00 -18.09
N TYR A 278 -9.20 -6.07 -18.31
CA TYR A 278 -9.52 -4.66 -18.50
C TYR A 278 -10.48 -4.45 -19.67
N PHE A 279 -10.22 -5.10 -20.79
CA PHE A 279 -11.07 -5.02 -22.00
C PHE A 279 -12.48 -5.53 -21.74
N LEU A 280 -12.63 -6.71 -21.11
CA LEU A 280 -13.94 -7.28 -20.77
C LEU A 280 -14.71 -6.39 -19.80
N LEU A 281 -14.05 -5.90 -18.75
CA LEU A 281 -14.68 -5.00 -17.78
C LEU A 281 -15.08 -3.68 -18.44
N ARG A 282 -14.25 -3.15 -19.33
CA ARG A 282 -14.57 -1.95 -20.09
C ARG A 282 -15.86 -2.12 -20.92
N ILE A 283 -16.02 -3.23 -21.62
CA ILE A 283 -17.25 -3.52 -22.38
C ILE A 283 -18.45 -3.65 -21.42
N ALA A 284 -18.30 -4.41 -20.36
CA ALA A 284 -19.33 -4.65 -19.36
C ALA A 284 -19.76 -3.38 -18.62
N THR A 285 -18.91 -2.36 -18.57
CA THR A 285 -19.14 -1.11 -17.82
C THR A 285 -19.33 0.11 -18.70
N ILE A 286 -19.51 -0.05 -20.02
CA ILE A 286 -19.62 1.07 -20.96
C ILE A 286 -20.83 2.00 -20.68
N HIS A 287 -21.90 1.44 -20.13
CA HIS A 287 -23.08 2.17 -19.68
C HIS A 287 -23.32 1.98 -18.18
N PRO A 288 -23.70 3.05 -17.44
CA PRO A 288 -23.94 2.97 -16.00
C PRO A 288 -24.97 1.91 -15.60
N TRP A 289 -26.02 1.71 -16.39
CA TRP A 289 -27.04 0.71 -16.09
C TRP A 289 -26.52 -0.73 -16.23
N LEU A 290 -25.56 -1.00 -17.13
CA LEU A 290 -24.91 -2.30 -17.20
C LEU A 290 -24.17 -2.62 -15.92
N VAL A 291 -23.41 -1.65 -15.36
CA VAL A 291 -22.75 -1.82 -14.05
C VAL A 291 -23.76 -2.20 -12.97
N VAL A 292 -24.90 -1.50 -12.92
CA VAL A 292 -25.96 -1.80 -11.96
C VAL A 292 -26.53 -3.21 -12.13
N CYS A 293 -26.77 -3.63 -13.39
CA CYS A 293 -27.33 -4.95 -13.69
C CYS A 293 -26.37 -6.10 -13.39
N ILE A 294 -25.08 -5.94 -13.67
CA ILE A 294 -24.08 -7.01 -13.44
C ILE A 294 -23.59 -7.08 -12.01
N THR A 295 -23.74 -6.01 -11.21
CA THR A 295 -23.29 -5.96 -9.81
C THR A 295 -23.77 -7.16 -8.97
N PRO A 296 -25.06 -7.57 -8.98
CA PRO A 296 -25.52 -8.74 -8.20
C PRO A 296 -24.81 -10.05 -8.61
N LEU A 297 -24.60 -10.23 -9.93
CA LEU A 297 -23.93 -11.41 -10.47
C LEU A 297 -22.44 -11.42 -10.12
N ALA A 298 -21.78 -10.27 -10.23
CA ALA A 298 -20.39 -10.09 -9.85
C ALA A 298 -20.18 -10.39 -8.36
N LYS A 299 -21.07 -9.92 -7.48
CA LYS A 299 -21.04 -10.25 -6.04
C LYS A 299 -21.07 -11.74 -5.79
N GLN A 300 -21.98 -12.48 -6.43
CA GLN A 300 -22.09 -13.92 -6.25
C GLN A 300 -20.81 -14.64 -6.70
N LEU A 301 -20.25 -14.29 -7.87
CA LEU A 301 -19.01 -14.88 -8.38
C LEU A 301 -17.81 -14.58 -7.48
N ILE A 302 -17.70 -13.36 -6.95
CA ILE A 302 -16.62 -12.97 -6.04
C ILE A 302 -16.75 -13.68 -4.69
N LEU A 303 -17.98 -13.84 -4.17
CA LEU A 303 -18.23 -14.55 -2.91
C LEU A 303 -17.89 -16.05 -3.01
N ILE A 304 -18.23 -16.71 -4.12
CA ILE A 304 -17.89 -18.11 -4.37
C ILE A 304 -16.37 -18.27 -4.41
N HIS A 305 -15.66 -17.36 -5.09
CA HIS A 305 -14.20 -17.41 -5.20
C HIS A 305 -13.50 -17.16 -3.87
N ASN A 306 -14.00 -16.24 -3.04
CA ASN A 306 -13.42 -15.92 -1.72
C ASN A 306 -13.69 -17.01 -0.65
N SER A 307 -14.71 -17.87 -0.82
CA SER A 307 -14.95 -18.97 0.11
C SER A 307 -13.86 -20.05 0.05
N GLU A 308 -13.19 -20.19 -1.08
CA GLU A 308 -12.11 -21.17 -1.28
C GLU A 308 -10.73 -20.68 -0.78
N ASP A 309 -10.56 -19.40 -0.45
CA ASP A 309 -9.24 -18.76 -0.36
C ASP A 309 -8.95 -17.97 0.91
N ARG A 310 -9.70 -18.19 2.00
CA ARG A 310 -9.50 -17.52 3.30
C ARG A 310 -8.10 -17.72 3.94
N SER A 311 -7.23 -18.51 3.33
CA SER A 311 -5.90 -18.88 3.86
C SER A 311 -4.70 -18.24 3.16
N ARG A 312 -4.89 -17.40 2.14
CA ARG A 312 -3.77 -16.82 1.37
C ARG A 312 -3.61 -15.33 1.59
N SER A 313 -2.34 -14.88 1.67
CA SER A 313 -1.91 -13.52 1.98
C SER A 313 -2.49 -12.45 1.03
N PHE A 314 -2.57 -11.19 1.50
CA PHE A 314 -3.04 -10.01 0.75
C PHE A 314 -2.40 -9.85 -0.65
N ILE A 315 -1.14 -10.22 -0.83
CA ILE A 315 -0.45 -10.21 -2.13
C ILE A 315 -1.06 -11.23 -3.09
N ALA A 316 -1.47 -12.41 -2.62
CA ALA A 316 -2.20 -13.39 -3.42
C ALA A 316 -3.57 -12.88 -3.90
N HIS A 317 -4.15 -11.87 -3.26
CA HIS A 317 -5.41 -11.25 -3.67
C HIS A 317 -5.25 -10.41 -4.95
N ILE A 318 -4.12 -9.72 -5.11
CA ILE A 318 -3.81 -8.96 -6.33
C ILE A 318 -3.51 -9.93 -7.48
N ASP A 319 -2.88 -11.05 -7.20
CA ASP A 319 -2.49 -12.05 -8.21
C ASP A 319 -3.67 -12.80 -8.83
N LYS A 320 -4.81 -12.92 -8.15
CA LYS A 320 -6.02 -13.55 -8.68
C LYS A 320 -6.76 -12.71 -9.72
N TRP A 321 -6.40 -11.44 -9.85
CA TRP A 321 -6.96 -10.54 -10.87
C TRP A 321 -6.11 -10.44 -12.14
N LYS A 322 -5.03 -11.21 -12.23
CA LYS A 322 -4.25 -11.42 -13.47
C LYS A 322 -4.73 -12.67 -14.20
#